data_2a1caaefabb4d9c7daa8f14cf18b1ce3
#
_entry.id   2a1caaefabb4d9c7daa8f14cf18b1ce3
#
_cell.length_a   1.000
_cell.length_b   1.000
_cell.length_c   1.000
_cell.angle_alpha   90.00
_cell.angle_beta   90.00
_cell.angle_gamma   90.00
#
_symmetry.space_group_name_H-M   'P 1'
#
loop_
_entity.id
_entity.type
_entity.pdbx_description
1 polymer ?
#
loop_
_entity_poly.entity_id
_entity_poly.type
_entity_poly.pdbx_seq_one_letter_code
_entity_poly.pdbx_strand_id
1 'polypeptide(L)'
;VRNEYYWDGDVSNDSVTLRVIGDQTTRSMALQSGEIDVAYNLKTENVFEFDGNDNFNVQSLESLRSTYAFMNENGALSDLALRQALLRGLDKETYTSVLLEGGATPGKAPVPPTLDYGYDDLNDENSYDPDGAKKILEDAGYKDTDGDGYVETPDGKPLELTFVYYDSRAELGVYAQAAQSSLKEIGINIKLDCVSYETLLDRRDSSQYDLLIWNVLVANTGDPENYLRENWYSTSANNTAGYANKDVDAWLDELSETIDEDARKELIVKIQQAIMDDAATVFFGYENTFLISKSTVEGLVMYPMDYYWVTADMKMAE
;
A
#
# COMPACT_ATOMS: atom_id res chain seq x y z
N VAL A 1 -19.70 25.28 8.10
CA VAL A 1 -20.08 26.63 8.55
C VAL A 1 -18.89 27.24 9.27
N ARG A 2 -18.65 28.53 9.05
CA ARG A 2 -17.53 29.29 9.65
C ARG A 2 -17.52 29.14 11.17
N ASN A 3 -16.32 28.85 11.72
CA ASN A 3 -16.08 28.83 13.17
C ASN A 3 -15.31 30.12 13.56
N GLU A 4 -15.94 31.02 14.29
CA GLU A 4 -15.33 32.29 14.76
C GLU A 4 -14.19 32.05 15.77
N TYR A 5 -14.08 30.83 16.33
CA TYR A 5 -13.06 30.45 17.31
C TYR A 5 -12.10 29.42 16.76
N TYR A 6 -11.91 29.41 15.42
CA TYR A 6 -10.98 28.44 14.82
C TYR A 6 -9.54 28.72 15.29
N TRP A 7 -8.87 27.67 15.73
CA TRP A 7 -7.57 27.77 16.40
C TRP A 7 -6.43 28.24 15.50
N ASP A 8 -6.54 28.01 14.18
CA ASP A 8 -5.49 28.25 13.17
C ASP A 8 -5.74 29.51 12.33
N GLY A 9 -6.33 30.54 12.93
CA GLY A 9 -6.50 31.84 12.33
C GLY A 9 -7.89 32.15 11.75
N ASP A 10 -7.94 33.24 11.00
CA ASP A 10 -9.20 33.73 10.40
C ASP A 10 -9.57 32.92 9.17
N VAL A 11 -10.79 32.40 9.13
CA VAL A 11 -11.35 31.63 8.02
C VAL A 11 -12.07 32.55 7.06
N SER A 12 -11.67 32.55 5.79
CA SER A 12 -12.26 33.40 4.75
C SER A 12 -13.61 32.89 4.24
N ASN A 13 -13.83 31.57 4.22
CA ASN A 13 -15.06 30.97 3.70
C ASN A 13 -16.15 30.90 4.77
N ASP A 14 -17.40 31.17 4.39
CA ASP A 14 -18.57 31.02 5.27
C ASP A 14 -18.90 29.53 5.51
N SER A 15 -18.66 28.69 4.51
CA SER A 15 -18.89 27.25 4.62
C SER A 15 -18.05 26.45 3.60
N VAL A 16 -17.80 25.19 3.92
CA VAL A 16 -17.30 24.17 3.00
C VAL A 16 -18.30 23.01 2.99
N THR A 17 -18.69 22.58 1.79
CA THR A 17 -19.59 21.45 1.61
C THR A 17 -18.80 20.25 1.10
N LEU A 18 -18.75 19.17 1.89
CA LEU A 18 -18.15 17.90 1.49
C LEU A 18 -19.24 17.02 0.85
N ARG A 19 -19.04 16.66 -0.42
CA ARG A 19 -19.93 15.76 -1.17
C ARG A 19 -19.26 14.41 -1.38
N VAL A 20 -19.93 13.34 -0.99
CA VAL A 20 -19.47 11.99 -1.24
C VAL A 20 -19.94 11.59 -2.64
N ILE A 21 -18.99 11.42 -3.58
CA ILE A 21 -19.19 10.91 -4.93
C ILE A 21 -18.26 9.70 -5.06
N GLY A 22 -18.79 8.48 -4.91
CA GLY A 22 -17.99 7.25 -4.82
C GLY A 22 -17.25 6.92 -6.12
N ASP A 23 -17.93 7.09 -7.26
CA ASP A 23 -17.33 6.84 -8.57
C ASP A 23 -16.40 7.98 -8.99
N GLN A 24 -15.14 7.64 -9.30
CA GLN A 24 -14.09 8.63 -9.59
C GLN A 24 -14.30 9.35 -10.92
N THR A 25 -14.83 8.68 -11.94
CA THR A 25 -15.16 9.28 -13.22
C THR A 25 -16.31 10.29 -13.07
N THR A 26 -17.34 9.94 -12.31
CA THR A 26 -18.44 10.86 -11.98
C THR A 26 -17.92 12.08 -11.21
N ARG A 27 -16.95 11.88 -10.31
CA ARG A 27 -16.32 12.96 -9.54
C ARG A 27 -15.49 13.89 -10.44
N SER A 28 -14.76 13.35 -11.44
CA SER A 28 -14.07 14.12 -12.47
C SER A 28 -15.05 14.98 -13.27
N MET A 29 -16.14 14.38 -13.76
CA MET A 29 -17.18 15.11 -14.50
C MET A 29 -17.85 16.23 -13.67
N ALA A 30 -18.08 16.00 -12.37
CA ALA A 30 -18.64 17.01 -11.48
C ALA A 30 -17.70 18.22 -11.31
N LEU A 31 -16.38 18.00 -11.27
CA LEU A 31 -15.39 19.08 -11.25
C LEU A 31 -15.38 19.84 -12.60
N GLN A 32 -15.35 19.13 -13.72
CA GLN A 32 -15.34 19.71 -15.06
C GLN A 32 -16.61 20.56 -15.33
N SER A 33 -17.77 20.09 -14.91
CA SER A 33 -19.05 20.81 -15.06
C SER A 33 -19.21 21.99 -14.09
N GLY A 34 -18.32 22.09 -13.08
CA GLY A 34 -18.39 23.13 -12.05
C GLY A 34 -19.41 22.85 -10.95
N GLU A 35 -19.93 21.64 -10.85
CA GLU A 35 -20.82 21.21 -9.76
C GLU A 35 -20.08 21.11 -8.41
N ILE A 36 -18.76 20.85 -8.47
CA ILE A 36 -17.83 20.94 -7.34
C ILE A 36 -16.64 21.80 -7.70
N ASP A 37 -15.93 22.34 -6.71
CA ASP A 37 -14.77 23.23 -6.92
C ASP A 37 -13.44 22.51 -6.68
N VAL A 38 -13.47 21.39 -5.95
CA VAL A 38 -12.32 20.58 -5.61
C VAL A 38 -12.68 19.09 -5.73
N ALA A 39 -11.82 18.32 -6.36
CA ALA A 39 -11.90 16.86 -6.38
C ALA A 39 -10.64 16.24 -5.75
N TYR A 40 -10.83 15.33 -4.82
CA TYR A 40 -9.79 14.58 -4.15
C TYR A 40 -9.76 13.14 -4.66
N ASN A 41 -8.56 12.57 -4.81
CA ASN A 41 -8.30 11.17 -5.13
C ASN A 41 -9.05 10.69 -6.40
N LEU A 42 -8.72 11.29 -7.54
CA LEU A 42 -9.13 10.81 -8.87
C LEU A 42 -8.14 9.72 -9.33
N LYS A 43 -8.60 8.85 -10.23
CA LYS A 43 -7.70 7.92 -10.95
C LYS A 43 -6.72 8.71 -11.83
N THR A 44 -5.53 8.17 -12.00
CA THR A 44 -4.47 8.80 -12.83
C THR A 44 -4.98 9.15 -14.23
N GLU A 45 -5.70 8.25 -14.89
CA GLU A 45 -6.33 8.50 -16.19
C GLU A 45 -7.24 9.73 -16.21
N ASN A 46 -8.01 9.98 -15.14
CA ASN A 46 -8.88 11.15 -15.04
C ASN A 46 -8.10 12.43 -14.69
N VAL A 47 -6.93 12.32 -14.06
CA VAL A 47 -6.07 13.48 -13.75
C VAL A 47 -5.53 14.12 -15.01
N PHE A 48 -5.13 13.32 -15.99
CA PHE A 48 -4.64 13.81 -17.29
C PHE A 48 -5.63 14.69 -18.05
N GLU A 49 -6.94 14.59 -17.77
CA GLU A 49 -7.95 15.45 -18.37
C GLU A 49 -7.84 16.93 -17.92
N PHE A 50 -7.19 17.17 -16.79
CA PHE A 50 -6.99 18.49 -16.20
C PHE A 50 -5.58 19.04 -16.44
N ASP A 51 -4.65 18.19 -16.85
CA ASP A 51 -3.25 18.58 -17.02
C ASP A 51 -3.09 19.60 -18.17
N GLY A 52 -2.35 20.68 -17.91
CA GLY A 52 -2.17 21.78 -18.86
C GLY A 52 -3.41 22.65 -19.12
N ASN A 53 -4.48 22.50 -18.32
CA ASN A 53 -5.67 23.35 -18.41
C ASN A 53 -5.64 24.46 -17.34
N ASP A 54 -5.43 25.70 -17.75
CA ASP A 54 -5.29 26.88 -16.87
C ASP A 54 -6.50 27.13 -15.95
N ASN A 55 -7.64 26.49 -16.22
CA ASN A 55 -8.82 26.61 -15.35
C ASN A 55 -8.73 25.73 -14.10
N PHE A 56 -7.74 24.86 -14.01
CA PHE A 56 -7.57 23.92 -12.92
C PHE A 56 -6.14 23.92 -12.38
N ASN A 57 -6.01 23.67 -11.08
CA ASN A 57 -4.74 23.39 -10.40
C ASN A 57 -4.69 21.89 -10.08
N VAL A 58 -3.69 21.19 -10.60
CA VAL A 58 -3.43 19.77 -10.31
C VAL A 58 -2.27 19.68 -9.33
N GLN A 59 -2.52 19.10 -8.17
CA GLN A 59 -1.50 18.74 -7.20
C GLN A 59 -1.40 17.21 -7.14
N SER A 60 -0.19 16.69 -7.30
CA SER A 60 0.14 15.27 -7.17
C SER A 60 1.27 15.10 -6.16
N LEU A 61 1.13 14.13 -5.29
CA LEU A 61 2.07 13.89 -4.20
C LEU A 61 2.06 12.40 -3.85
N GLU A 62 3.23 11.81 -3.63
CA GLU A 62 3.33 10.49 -3.02
C GLU A 62 2.79 10.56 -1.59
N SER A 63 1.79 9.75 -1.30
CA SER A 63 1.13 9.75 0.00
C SER A 63 1.91 8.91 1.02
N LEU A 64 1.50 8.96 2.29
CA LEU A 64 1.97 8.04 3.33
C LEU A 64 1.24 6.70 3.29
N ARG A 65 0.59 6.34 2.18
CA ARG A 65 -0.10 5.06 2.04
C ARG A 65 0.82 4.02 1.45
N SER A 66 0.82 2.86 2.08
CA SER A 66 1.44 1.65 1.55
C SER A 66 0.36 0.64 1.19
N THR A 67 0.43 0.11 -0.03
CA THR A 67 -0.32 -1.07 -0.45
C THR A 67 0.59 -2.29 -0.35
N TYR A 68 0.19 -3.22 0.51
CA TYR A 68 0.95 -4.43 0.77
C TYR A 68 0.02 -5.63 0.95
N ALA A 69 0.55 -6.85 0.85
CA ALA A 69 -0.19 -8.05 1.20
C ALA A 69 0.52 -8.80 2.31
N PHE A 70 -0.24 -9.13 3.36
CA PHE A 70 0.17 -10.11 4.35
C PHE A 70 0.34 -11.47 3.68
N MET A 71 1.39 -12.19 4.07
CA MET A 71 1.63 -13.60 3.76
C MET A 71 1.35 -14.42 5.01
N ASN A 72 0.34 -15.30 4.96
CA ASN A 72 -0.06 -16.10 6.12
C ASN A 72 0.93 -17.23 6.39
N GLU A 73 1.80 -17.01 7.36
CA GLU A 73 2.85 -17.97 7.77
C GLU A 73 2.31 -19.18 8.56
N ASN A 74 1.00 -19.22 8.86
CA ASN A 74 0.39 -20.38 9.54
C ASN A 74 0.02 -21.51 8.55
N GLY A 75 0.20 -21.32 7.24
CA GLY A 75 -0.16 -22.24 6.17
C GLY A 75 1.01 -22.59 5.25
N ALA A 76 0.73 -22.68 3.95
CA ALA A 76 1.75 -22.96 2.92
C ALA A 76 2.89 -21.94 2.93
N LEU A 77 2.60 -20.69 3.22
CA LEU A 77 3.60 -19.61 3.31
C LEU A 77 4.41 -19.61 4.61
N SER A 78 4.35 -20.67 5.44
CA SER A 78 5.34 -20.92 6.51
C SER A 78 6.74 -21.22 5.94
N ASP A 79 6.83 -21.70 4.70
CA ASP A 79 8.09 -21.96 4.00
C ASP A 79 8.72 -20.66 3.48
N LEU A 80 9.87 -20.30 4.03
CA LEU A 80 10.61 -19.11 3.63
C LEU A 80 10.99 -19.13 2.14
N ALA A 81 11.37 -20.30 1.60
CA ALA A 81 11.75 -20.41 0.19
C ALA A 81 10.58 -20.07 -0.75
N LEU A 82 9.36 -20.50 -0.38
CA LEU A 82 8.15 -20.17 -1.12
C LEU A 82 7.84 -18.65 -1.05
N ARG A 83 7.99 -18.02 0.13
CA ARG A 83 7.81 -16.57 0.28
C ARG A 83 8.85 -15.78 -0.54
N GLN A 84 10.12 -16.17 -0.49
CA GLN A 84 11.20 -15.53 -1.30
C GLN A 84 10.96 -15.68 -2.79
N ALA A 85 10.57 -16.87 -3.25
CA ALA A 85 10.24 -17.09 -4.65
C ALA A 85 9.03 -16.25 -5.09
N LEU A 86 7.99 -16.14 -4.25
CA LEU A 86 6.83 -15.31 -4.50
C LEU A 86 7.23 -13.84 -4.67
N LEU A 87 8.03 -13.26 -3.75
CA LEU A 87 8.48 -11.88 -3.84
C LEU A 87 9.29 -11.61 -5.12
N ARG A 88 10.22 -12.49 -5.47
CA ARG A 88 11.04 -12.39 -6.69
C ARG A 88 10.24 -12.59 -7.98
N GLY A 89 9.07 -13.21 -7.91
CA GLY A 89 8.16 -13.38 -9.05
C GLY A 89 7.30 -12.15 -9.36
N LEU A 90 7.31 -11.09 -8.54
CA LEU A 90 6.43 -9.93 -8.68
C LEU A 90 7.12 -8.75 -9.36
N ASP A 91 6.72 -8.40 -10.58
CA ASP A 91 7.21 -7.23 -11.33
C ASP A 91 6.51 -5.93 -10.90
N LYS A 92 6.81 -5.48 -9.69
CA LYS A 92 6.18 -4.30 -9.08
C LYS A 92 6.44 -3.00 -9.87
N GLU A 93 7.55 -2.92 -10.59
CA GLU A 93 7.87 -1.80 -11.47
C GLU A 93 6.84 -1.69 -12.62
N THR A 94 6.58 -2.79 -13.31
CA THR A 94 5.56 -2.83 -14.36
C THR A 94 4.15 -2.56 -13.80
N TYR A 95 3.84 -3.05 -12.59
CA TYR A 95 2.53 -2.82 -11.99
C TYR A 95 2.25 -1.32 -11.75
N THR A 96 3.23 -0.61 -11.22
CA THR A 96 3.09 0.80 -10.86
C THR A 96 3.25 1.74 -12.06
N SER A 97 4.26 1.50 -12.91
CA SER A 97 4.59 2.39 -14.03
C SER A 97 3.66 2.21 -15.24
N VAL A 98 3.22 0.97 -15.52
CA VAL A 98 2.41 0.64 -16.70
C VAL A 98 0.94 0.42 -16.34
N LEU A 99 0.65 -0.51 -15.42
CA LEU A 99 -0.75 -0.88 -15.15
C LEU A 99 -1.49 0.18 -14.33
N LEU A 100 -0.80 0.90 -13.45
CA LEU A 100 -1.32 2.06 -12.71
C LEU A 100 -0.90 3.40 -13.31
N GLU A 101 -0.35 3.39 -14.54
CA GLU A 101 -0.03 4.60 -15.32
C GLU A 101 0.87 5.60 -14.54
N GLY A 102 1.80 5.10 -13.71
CA GLY A 102 2.63 5.94 -12.84
C GLY A 102 1.90 6.49 -11.61
N GLY A 103 0.72 5.99 -11.29
CA GLY A 103 -0.07 6.40 -10.12
C GLY A 103 0.46 5.90 -8.78
N ALA A 104 1.59 5.19 -8.77
CA ALA A 104 2.25 4.71 -7.56
C ALA A 104 3.76 4.55 -7.78
N THR A 105 4.52 4.57 -6.68
CA THR A 105 5.94 4.18 -6.64
C THR A 105 6.05 2.70 -6.26
N PRO A 106 6.95 1.89 -6.87
CA PRO A 106 7.12 0.48 -6.53
C PRO A 106 7.46 0.27 -5.05
N GLY A 107 6.75 -0.63 -4.39
CA GLY A 107 6.96 -0.93 -2.98
C GLY A 107 8.16 -1.83 -2.72
N LYS A 108 8.98 -1.49 -1.72
CA LYS A 108 10.15 -2.26 -1.27
C LYS A 108 10.06 -2.62 0.20
N ALA A 109 9.63 -1.69 1.04
CA ALA A 109 9.73 -1.73 2.50
C ALA A 109 8.40 -1.34 3.17
N PRO A 110 8.25 -1.57 4.49
CA PRO A 110 7.08 -1.15 5.25
C PRO A 110 6.78 0.35 5.17
N VAL A 111 7.81 1.19 5.27
CA VAL A 111 7.67 2.65 5.31
C VAL A 111 8.03 3.26 3.95
N PRO A 112 7.17 4.12 3.37
CA PRO A 112 7.41 4.74 2.06
C PRO A 112 8.59 5.73 2.10
N PRO A 113 9.23 6.00 0.93
CA PRO A 113 10.35 6.94 0.83
C PRO A 113 9.98 8.39 1.16
N THR A 114 8.69 8.73 1.17
CA THR A 114 8.16 10.04 1.58
C THR A 114 8.49 10.38 3.04
N LEU A 115 8.76 9.37 3.87
CA LEU A 115 9.22 9.52 5.25
C LEU A 115 10.71 9.25 5.35
N ASP A 116 11.45 10.11 6.07
CA ASP A 116 12.91 9.97 6.24
C ASP A 116 13.26 8.91 7.29
N TYR A 117 12.94 7.65 7.00
CA TYR A 117 13.31 6.50 7.84
C TYR A 117 14.18 5.48 7.09
N GLY A 118 15.18 6.00 6.34
CA GLY A 118 16.26 5.20 5.77
C GLY A 118 15.87 4.27 4.62
N TYR A 119 14.83 4.63 3.84
CA TYR A 119 14.37 3.83 2.72
C TYR A 119 15.48 3.45 1.73
N ASP A 120 16.38 4.41 1.42
CA ASP A 120 17.48 4.20 0.47
C ASP A 120 18.58 3.29 1.02
N ASP A 121 18.70 3.21 2.34
CA ASP A 121 19.70 2.37 3.04
C ASP A 121 19.28 0.88 3.12
N LEU A 122 18.01 0.58 2.83
CA LEU A 122 17.48 -0.78 2.88
C LEU A 122 17.91 -1.60 1.66
N ASN A 123 18.36 -2.83 1.91
CA ASN A 123 18.74 -3.80 0.89
C ASN A 123 17.56 -4.70 0.55
N ASP A 124 17.16 -4.78 -0.72
CA ASP A 124 16.10 -5.68 -1.20
C ASP A 124 16.71 -6.91 -1.90
N GLU A 125 16.96 -7.96 -1.14
CA GLU A 125 17.45 -9.24 -1.66
C GLU A 125 16.38 -10.01 -2.43
N ASN A 126 15.09 -9.66 -2.26
CA ASN A 126 13.96 -10.29 -2.91
C ASN A 126 13.37 -9.46 -4.06
N SER A 127 14.19 -8.61 -4.70
CA SER A 127 13.81 -7.85 -5.89
C SER A 127 13.43 -8.78 -7.04
N TYR A 128 12.70 -8.26 -8.04
CA TYR A 128 12.20 -9.01 -9.19
C TYR A 128 13.29 -9.78 -9.91
N ASP A 129 13.21 -11.10 -9.88
CA ASP A 129 14.09 -12.06 -10.51
C ASP A 129 13.34 -13.39 -10.72
N PRO A 130 12.52 -13.50 -11.79
CA PRO A 130 11.68 -14.68 -12.01
C PRO A 130 12.49 -15.97 -12.26
N ASP A 131 13.70 -15.88 -12.83
CA ASP A 131 14.56 -17.04 -13.01
C ASP A 131 15.16 -17.51 -11.69
N GLY A 132 15.57 -16.57 -10.82
CA GLY A 132 15.98 -16.86 -9.45
C GLY A 132 14.82 -17.42 -8.62
N ALA A 133 13.60 -16.94 -8.81
CA ALA A 133 12.41 -17.47 -8.14
C ALA A 133 12.15 -18.94 -8.50
N LYS A 134 12.20 -19.30 -9.80
CA LYS A 134 12.08 -20.70 -10.26
C LYS A 134 13.15 -21.59 -9.65
N LYS A 135 14.39 -21.09 -9.59
CA LYS A 135 15.50 -21.84 -8.99
C LYS A 135 15.28 -22.09 -7.50
N ILE A 136 14.82 -21.10 -6.75
CA ILE A 136 14.48 -21.24 -5.31
C ILE A 136 13.41 -22.32 -5.12
N LEU A 137 12.33 -22.27 -5.92
CA LEU A 137 11.27 -23.27 -5.87
C LEU A 137 11.82 -24.69 -6.15
N GLU A 138 12.64 -24.84 -7.22
CA GLU A 138 13.23 -26.13 -7.58
C GLU A 138 14.16 -26.67 -6.48
N ASP A 139 15.03 -25.82 -5.91
CA ASP A 139 15.99 -26.19 -4.85
C ASP A 139 15.24 -26.57 -3.55
N ALA A 140 14.08 -25.97 -3.28
CA ALA A 140 13.20 -26.29 -2.16
C ALA A 140 12.27 -27.49 -2.42
N GLY A 141 12.28 -28.04 -3.64
CA GLY A 141 11.53 -29.24 -4.00
C GLY A 141 10.13 -29.01 -4.59
N TYR A 142 9.75 -27.75 -4.85
CA TYR A 142 8.53 -27.42 -5.59
C TYR A 142 8.75 -27.72 -7.08
N LYS A 143 7.89 -28.55 -7.68
CA LYS A 143 8.06 -29.00 -9.07
C LYS A 143 6.70 -29.26 -9.72
N ASP A 144 6.55 -28.87 -10.96
CA ASP A 144 5.44 -29.31 -11.81
C ASP A 144 5.66 -30.79 -12.20
N THR A 145 4.91 -31.70 -11.58
CA THR A 145 5.05 -33.15 -11.74
C THR A 145 3.98 -33.76 -12.63
N ASP A 146 2.88 -33.07 -12.87
CA ASP A 146 1.78 -33.55 -13.71
C ASP A 146 1.68 -32.83 -15.06
N GLY A 147 2.43 -31.73 -15.25
CA GLY A 147 2.56 -31.00 -16.50
C GLY A 147 1.45 -29.99 -16.75
N ASP A 148 0.76 -29.53 -15.70
CA ASP A 148 -0.31 -28.52 -15.81
C ASP A 148 0.20 -27.09 -15.81
N GLY A 149 1.50 -26.89 -15.56
CA GLY A 149 2.19 -25.60 -15.54
C GLY A 149 2.27 -24.96 -14.16
N TYR A 150 1.82 -25.65 -13.11
CA TYR A 150 1.93 -25.22 -11.72
C TYR A 150 2.79 -26.21 -10.92
N VAL A 151 3.42 -25.70 -9.88
CA VAL A 151 4.26 -26.54 -9.02
C VAL A 151 3.42 -27.21 -7.92
N GLU A 152 3.76 -28.46 -7.62
CA GLU A 152 3.35 -29.13 -6.40
C GLU A 152 4.31 -28.80 -5.25
N THR A 153 3.78 -28.92 -4.02
CA THR A 153 4.59 -28.87 -2.79
C THR A 153 5.60 -30.01 -2.73
N PRO A 154 6.66 -29.93 -1.90
CA PRO A 154 7.66 -31.00 -1.79
C PRO A 154 7.10 -32.37 -1.39
N ASP A 155 5.90 -32.42 -0.79
CA ASP A 155 5.19 -33.68 -0.47
C ASP A 155 4.20 -34.09 -1.58
N GLY A 156 4.25 -33.46 -2.76
CA GLY A 156 3.53 -33.84 -3.98
C GLY A 156 2.06 -33.44 -4.00
N LYS A 157 1.65 -32.41 -3.25
CA LYS A 157 0.29 -31.89 -3.27
C LYS A 157 0.18 -30.66 -4.17
N PRO A 158 -0.94 -30.44 -4.86
CA PRO A 158 -1.17 -29.19 -5.59
C PRO A 158 -0.97 -27.96 -4.69
N LEU A 159 -0.24 -26.97 -5.18
CA LEU A 159 -0.08 -25.68 -4.52
C LEU A 159 -1.04 -24.66 -5.15
N GLU A 160 -2.07 -24.27 -4.41
CA GLU A 160 -2.95 -23.16 -4.77
C GLU A 160 -3.03 -22.20 -3.59
N LEU A 161 -2.67 -20.93 -3.82
CA LEU A 161 -2.72 -19.87 -2.80
C LEU A 161 -3.90 -18.95 -3.04
N THR A 162 -4.72 -18.74 -2.02
CA THR A 162 -5.85 -17.80 -2.07
C THR A 162 -5.37 -16.38 -1.79
N PHE A 163 -5.57 -15.47 -2.76
CA PHE A 163 -5.27 -14.05 -2.62
C PHE A 163 -6.56 -13.26 -2.46
N VAL A 164 -6.82 -12.78 -1.25
CA VAL A 164 -8.02 -12.02 -0.88
C VAL A 164 -7.77 -10.53 -1.09
N TYR A 165 -8.69 -9.85 -1.77
CA TYR A 165 -8.70 -8.40 -1.97
C TYR A 165 -10.13 -7.85 -1.93
N TYR A 166 -10.29 -6.52 -1.74
CA TYR A 166 -11.61 -5.89 -1.69
C TYR A 166 -11.80 -4.89 -2.84
N ASP A 167 -13.06 -4.68 -3.22
CA ASP A 167 -13.47 -4.00 -4.45
C ASP A 167 -13.58 -2.48 -4.35
N SER A 168 -13.63 -1.92 -3.13
CA SER A 168 -13.84 -0.47 -2.93
C SER A 168 -12.63 0.40 -3.29
N ARG A 169 -11.49 -0.23 -3.66
CA ARG A 169 -10.29 0.41 -4.17
C ARG A 169 -9.84 -0.28 -5.45
N ALA A 170 -9.91 0.45 -6.57
CA ALA A 170 -9.67 -0.12 -7.89
C ALA A 170 -8.24 -0.65 -8.09
N GLU A 171 -7.24 0.02 -7.51
CA GLU A 171 -5.83 -0.35 -7.57
C GLU A 171 -5.56 -1.73 -7.00
N LEU A 172 -6.29 -2.17 -5.99
CA LEU A 172 -6.07 -3.48 -5.36
C LEU A 172 -6.38 -4.65 -6.31
N GLY A 173 -7.42 -4.49 -7.12
CA GLY A 173 -7.76 -5.45 -8.17
C GLY A 173 -6.69 -5.51 -9.26
N VAL A 174 -6.05 -4.39 -9.60
CA VAL A 174 -4.95 -4.33 -10.55
C VAL A 174 -3.75 -5.09 -10.01
N TYR A 175 -3.32 -4.81 -8.77
CA TYR A 175 -2.21 -5.53 -8.12
C TYR A 175 -2.48 -7.04 -8.01
N ALA A 176 -3.69 -7.44 -7.60
CA ALA A 176 -4.04 -8.84 -7.43
C ALA A 176 -3.99 -9.62 -8.75
N GLN A 177 -4.54 -9.05 -9.85
CA GLN A 177 -4.52 -9.67 -11.17
C GLN A 177 -3.12 -9.71 -11.78
N ALA A 178 -2.35 -8.64 -11.60
CA ALA A 178 -0.96 -8.56 -12.05
C ALA A 178 -0.10 -9.60 -11.32
N ALA A 179 -0.24 -9.72 -10.00
CA ALA A 179 0.46 -10.74 -9.20
C ALA A 179 0.08 -12.16 -9.64
N GLN A 180 -1.21 -12.45 -9.87
CA GLN A 180 -1.65 -13.75 -10.39
C GLN A 180 -0.95 -14.07 -11.71
N SER A 181 -0.87 -13.11 -12.64
CA SER A 181 -0.22 -13.28 -13.93
C SER A 181 1.26 -13.55 -13.80
N SER A 182 1.98 -12.74 -13.02
CA SER A 182 3.44 -12.89 -12.83
C SER A 182 3.79 -14.19 -12.10
N LEU A 183 3.04 -14.54 -11.06
CA LEU A 183 3.30 -15.75 -10.27
C LEU A 183 3.02 -17.03 -11.05
N LYS A 184 2.06 -16.99 -11.99
CA LYS A 184 1.85 -18.08 -12.94
C LYS A 184 3.09 -18.36 -13.80
N GLU A 185 3.85 -17.33 -14.18
CA GLU A 185 5.07 -17.50 -14.99
C GLU A 185 6.17 -18.29 -14.27
N ILE A 186 6.14 -18.29 -12.94
CA ILE A 186 7.05 -19.07 -12.10
C ILE A 186 6.41 -20.36 -11.55
N GLY A 187 5.20 -20.70 -12.01
CA GLY A 187 4.49 -21.93 -11.66
C GLY A 187 3.70 -21.87 -10.35
N ILE A 188 3.48 -20.69 -9.73
CA ILE A 188 2.65 -20.57 -8.54
C ILE A 188 1.20 -20.29 -8.95
N ASN A 189 0.26 -21.15 -8.52
CA ASN A 189 -1.16 -20.97 -8.76
C ASN A 189 -1.79 -20.03 -7.73
N ILE A 190 -2.36 -18.92 -8.19
CA ILE A 190 -3.08 -17.95 -7.36
C ILE A 190 -4.56 -17.98 -7.68
N LYS A 191 -5.37 -18.22 -6.66
CA LYS A 191 -6.82 -18.07 -6.71
C LYS A 191 -7.20 -16.70 -6.15
N LEU A 192 -7.76 -15.82 -6.99
CA LEU A 192 -8.25 -14.52 -6.58
C LEU A 192 -9.62 -14.64 -5.88
N ASP A 193 -9.76 -13.97 -4.73
CA ASP A 193 -11.01 -13.88 -3.97
C ASP A 193 -11.33 -12.39 -3.69
N CYS A 194 -12.22 -11.82 -4.53
CA CYS A 194 -12.68 -10.44 -4.39
C CYS A 194 -13.87 -10.38 -3.45
N VAL A 195 -13.75 -9.66 -2.35
CA VAL A 195 -14.76 -9.60 -1.29
C VAL A 195 -15.14 -8.17 -0.92
N SER A 196 -16.18 -7.97 -0.13
CA SER A 196 -16.44 -6.68 0.52
C SER A 196 -15.39 -6.37 1.59
N TYR A 197 -15.23 -5.10 1.95
CA TYR A 197 -14.28 -4.71 2.99
C TYR A 197 -14.60 -5.38 4.35
N GLU A 198 -15.87 -5.51 4.70
CA GLU A 198 -16.29 -6.19 5.94
C GLU A 198 -15.90 -7.68 5.91
N THR A 199 -16.10 -8.35 4.77
CA THR A 199 -15.70 -9.75 4.60
C THR A 199 -14.18 -9.90 4.65
N LEU A 200 -13.43 -8.94 4.11
CA LEU A 200 -11.96 -8.94 4.21
C LEU A 200 -11.50 -8.87 5.67
N LEU A 201 -12.14 -8.04 6.51
CA LEU A 201 -11.85 -7.98 7.94
C LEU A 201 -12.10 -9.32 8.62
N ASP A 202 -13.22 -9.99 8.32
CA ASP A 202 -13.54 -11.31 8.85
C ASP A 202 -12.50 -12.37 8.42
N ARG A 203 -12.06 -12.32 7.15
CA ARG A 203 -10.99 -13.19 6.62
C ARG A 203 -9.67 -12.96 7.33
N ARG A 204 -9.28 -11.69 7.51
CA ARG A 204 -8.08 -11.30 8.24
C ARG A 204 -8.12 -11.83 9.67
N ASP A 205 -9.15 -11.52 10.42
CA ASP A 205 -9.28 -11.84 11.84
C ASP A 205 -9.39 -13.35 12.11
N SER A 206 -9.88 -14.12 11.11
CA SER A 206 -9.93 -15.59 11.16
C SER A 206 -8.74 -16.29 10.49
N SER A 207 -7.75 -15.53 9.96
CA SER A 207 -6.60 -16.03 9.19
C SER A 207 -7.01 -16.93 8.00
N GLN A 208 -8.16 -16.64 7.36
CA GLN A 208 -8.69 -17.40 6.22
C GLN A 208 -8.22 -16.82 4.88
N TYR A 209 -6.92 -16.80 4.66
CA TYR A 209 -6.25 -16.35 3.45
C TYR A 209 -4.85 -16.97 3.39
N ASP A 210 -4.23 -17.00 2.21
CA ASP A 210 -2.78 -17.18 2.07
C ASP A 210 -2.12 -15.82 1.84
N LEU A 211 -2.71 -14.99 0.97
CA LEU A 211 -2.35 -13.59 0.74
C LEU A 211 -3.58 -12.71 1.00
N LEU A 212 -3.40 -11.59 1.70
CA LEU A 212 -4.47 -10.62 1.93
C LEU A 212 -3.93 -9.21 1.70
N ILE A 213 -4.45 -8.52 0.68
CA ILE A 213 -4.00 -7.17 0.34
C ILE A 213 -4.64 -6.13 1.24
N TRP A 214 -3.81 -5.17 1.65
CA TRP A 214 -4.18 -4.07 2.52
C TRP A 214 -3.66 -2.75 1.99
N ASN A 215 -4.40 -1.66 2.18
CA ASN A 215 -3.94 -0.31 1.89
C ASN A 215 -4.15 0.55 3.13
N VAL A 216 -3.08 1.10 3.68
CA VAL A 216 -3.11 1.84 4.94
C VAL A 216 -2.20 3.06 4.93
N LEU A 217 -2.58 4.07 5.67
CA LEU A 217 -1.71 5.19 6.03
C LEU A 217 -0.73 4.73 7.12
N VAL A 218 0.57 4.72 6.81
CA VAL A 218 1.60 4.12 7.68
C VAL A 218 2.02 4.98 8.86
N ALA A 219 1.75 6.29 8.83
CA ALA A 219 2.14 7.21 9.88
C ALA A 219 1.11 8.34 10.04
N ASN A 220 0.21 8.22 11.01
CA ASN A 220 -0.79 9.26 11.30
C ASN A 220 -0.19 10.50 11.98
N THR A 221 0.97 10.36 12.61
CA THR A 221 1.68 11.42 13.35
C THR A 221 3.03 11.76 12.74
N GLY A 222 3.37 11.18 11.59
CA GLY A 222 4.70 11.26 10.97
C GLY A 222 5.67 10.20 11.46
N ASP A 223 5.33 9.43 12.49
CA ASP A 223 6.13 8.34 13.05
C ASP A 223 5.47 6.98 12.78
N PRO A 224 6.18 5.99 12.20
CA PRO A 224 5.63 4.71 11.80
C PRO A 224 5.59 3.65 12.93
N GLU A 225 6.02 3.95 14.16
CA GLU A 225 6.11 2.96 15.26
C GLU A 225 4.81 2.18 15.45
N ASN A 226 3.68 2.90 15.56
CA ASN A 226 2.39 2.25 15.79
C ASN A 226 2.04 1.28 14.65
N TYR A 227 2.26 1.68 13.41
CA TYR A 227 2.04 0.86 12.22
C TYR A 227 2.93 -0.39 12.21
N LEU A 228 4.23 -0.23 12.52
CA LEU A 228 5.17 -1.34 12.60
C LEU A 228 4.79 -2.31 13.72
N ARG A 229 4.44 -1.80 14.89
CA ARG A 229 4.03 -2.60 16.04
C ARG A 229 2.73 -3.36 15.79
N GLU A 230 1.73 -2.69 15.25
CA GLU A 230 0.43 -3.31 14.97
C GLU A 230 0.54 -4.50 14.03
N ASN A 231 1.40 -4.44 13.01
CA ASN A 231 1.45 -5.44 11.96
C ASN A 231 2.54 -6.51 12.16
N TRP A 232 3.66 -6.21 12.83
CA TRP A 232 4.79 -7.14 12.92
C TRP A 232 5.27 -7.45 14.35
N TYR A 233 4.65 -6.90 15.39
CA TYR A 233 4.92 -7.37 16.73
C TYR A 233 4.27 -8.75 16.96
N SER A 234 5.04 -9.75 17.40
CA SER A 234 4.60 -11.17 17.40
C SER A 234 3.30 -11.43 18.14
N THR A 235 2.98 -10.65 19.17
CA THR A 235 1.75 -10.79 19.98
C THR A 235 0.69 -9.73 19.68
N SER A 236 0.86 -8.95 18.63
CA SER A 236 -0.16 -7.99 18.22
C SER A 236 -1.43 -8.70 17.73
N ALA A 237 -2.58 -8.21 18.15
CA ALA A 237 -3.88 -8.73 17.67
C ALA A 237 -4.09 -8.54 16.16
N ASN A 238 -3.42 -7.55 15.55
CA ASN A 238 -3.50 -7.29 14.12
C ASN A 238 -2.53 -8.16 13.29
N ASN A 239 -1.53 -8.77 13.93
CA ASN A 239 -0.60 -9.70 13.28
C ASN A 239 -1.26 -11.08 13.08
N THR A 240 -2.24 -11.14 12.20
CA THR A 240 -2.98 -12.37 11.88
C THR A 240 -2.24 -13.27 10.90
N ALA A 241 -1.18 -12.76 10.29
CA ALA A 241 -0.29 -13.50 9.39
C ALA A 241 0.61 -14.51 10.12
N GLY A 242 0.81 -14.34 11.43
CA GLY A 242 1.64 -15.23 12.24
C GLY A 242 3.14 -14.93 12.20
N TYR A 243 3.53 -13.77 11.69
CA TYR A 243 4.93 -13.33 11.73
C TYR A 243 5.47 -13.28 13.16
N ALA A 244 6.68 -13.81 13.38
CA ALA A 244 7.31 -13.81 14.69
C ALA A 244 8.84 -13.72 14.59
N ASN A 245 9.39 -12.59 15.01
CA ASN A 245 10.82 -12.36 15.09
C ASN A 245 11.15 -11.66 16.41
N LYS A 246 11.94 -12.33 17.28
CA LYS A 246 12.27 -11.84 18.62
C LYS A 246 13.12 -10.57 18.61
N ASP A 247 13.93 -10.39 17.58
CA ASP A 247 14.76 -9.18 17.45
C ASP A 247 13.90 -7.98 17.06
N VAL A 248 12.93 -8.18 16.17
CA VAL A 248 11.92 -7.16 15.80
C VAL A 248 11.08 -6.79 17.03
N ASP A 249 10.61 -7.77 17.81
CA ASP A 249 9.87 -7.49 19.05
C ASP A 249 10.72 -6.62 20.01
N ALA A 250 11.98 -7.00 20.24
CA ALA A 250 12.88 -6.27 21.13
C ALA A 250 13.16 -4.84 20.64
N TRP A 251 13.40 -4.66 19.34
CA TRP A 251 13.60 -3.32 18.76
C TRP A 251 12.34 -2.46 18.81
N LEU A 252 11.15 -3.04 18.62
CA LEU A 252 9.89 -2.32 18.79
C LEU A 252 9.66 -1.91 20.25
N ASP A 253 10.07 -2.73 21.22
CA ASP A 253 10.00 -2.37 22.65
C ASP A 253 10.99 -1.24 22.97
N GLU A 254 12.23 -1.32 22.47
CA GLU A 254 13.22 -0.25 22.60
C GLU A 254 12.75 1.04 21.93
N LEU A 255 12.15 0.96 20.75
CA LEU A 255 11.62 2.09 20.00
C LEU A 255 10.58 2.88 20.78
N SER A 256 9.70 2.19 21.53
CA SER A 256 8.65 2.83 22.34
C SER A 256 9.20 3.66 23.52
N GLU A 257 10.44 3.39 23.94
CA GLU A 257 11.13 4.10 25.02
C GLU A 257 12.15 5.14 24.49
N THR A 258 12.43 5.12 23.18
CA THR A 258 13.44 5.98 22.53
C THR A 258 12.82 7.28 22.06
N ILE A 259 13.35 8.44 22.55
CA ILE A 259 12.87 9.79 22.20
C ILE A 259 13.78 10.46 21.16
N ASP A 260 15.07 10.12 21.15
CA ASP A 260 16.06 10.68 20.23
C ASP A 260 15.72 10.27 18.78
N GLU A 261 15.60 11.26 17.89
CA GLU A 261 15.13 11.05 16.51
C GLU A 261 16.08 10.19 15.69
N ASP A 262 17.40 10.37 15.84
CA ASP A 262 18.41 9.61 15.10
C ASP A 262 18.41 8.13 15.57
N ALA A 263 18.33 7.90 16.88
CA ALA A 263 18.25 6.56 17.44
C ALA A 263 16.95 5.84 17.04
N ARG A 264 15.83 6.58 16.98
CA ARG A 264 14.57 6.03 16.45
C ARG A 264 14.69 5.60 15.00
N LYS A 265 15.29 6.46 14.17
CA LYS A 265 15.54 6.17 12.76
C LYS A 265 16.38 4.89 12.58
N GLU A 266 17.46 4.73 13.36
CA GLU A 266 18.30 3.53 13.32
C GLU A 266 17.50 2.25 13.68
N LEU A 267 16.65 2.31 14.70
CA LEU A 267 15.79 1.17 15.09
C LEU A 267 14.77 0.85 14.00
N ILE A 268 14.11 1.86 13.42
CA ILE A 268 13.13 1.69 12.36
C ILE A 268 13.78 1.07 11.11
N VAL A 269 15.00 1.46 10.74
CA VAL A 269 15.76 0.83 9.64
C VAL A 269 16.01 -0.65 9.93
N LYS A 270 16.47 -0.99 11.14
CA LYS A 270 16.71 -2.40 11.54
C LYS A 270 15.43 -3.24 11.47
N ILE A 271 14.32 -2.69 11.96
CA ILE A 271 13.01 -3.35 11.95
C ILE A 271 12.55 -3.59 10.50
N GLN A 272 12.62 -2.58 9.65
CA GLN A 272 12.24 -2.70 8.23
C GLN A 272 13.10 -3.74 7.52
N GLN A 273 14.43 -3.71 7.70
CA GLN A 273 15.33 -4.65 7.06
C GLN A 273 15.01 -6.09 7.49
N ALA A 274 14.77 -6.34 8.77
CA ALA A 274 14.44 -7.69 9.24
C ALA A 274 13.11 -8.21 8.65
N ILE A 275 12.09 -7.36 8.56
CA ILE A 275 10.81 -7.72 7.93
C ILE A 275 11.01 -8.10 6.44
N MET A 276 11.89 -7.39 5.74
CA MET A 276 12.23 -7.67 4.34
C MET A 276 13.06 -8.96 4.20
N ASP A 277 14.07 -9.16 5.06
CA ASP A 277 14.94 -10.35 5.06
C ASP A 277 14.15 -11.63 5.37
N ASP A 278 13.18 -11.53 6.27
CA ASP A 278 12.25 -12.62 6.61
C ASP A 278 11.22 -12.89 5.52
N ALA A 279 11.20 -12.08 4.44
CA ALA A 279 10.20 -12.16 3.38
C ALA A 279 8.76 -12.18 3.95
N ALA A 280 8.47 -11.37 4.97
CA ALA A 280 7.24 -11.48 5.75
C ALA A 280 6.01 -10.89 5.05
N THR A 281 6.22 -9.98 4.08
CA THR A 281 5.15 -9.17 3.48
C THR A 281 5.49 -8.78 2.05
N VAL A 282 4.49 -8.79 1.16
CA VAL A 282 4.61 -8.21 -0.18
C VAL A 282 4.31 -6.71 -0.09
N PHE A 283 5.27 -5.84 -0.32
CA PHE A 283 5.03 -4.40 -0.50
C PHE A 283 4.84 -4.12 -1.98
N PHE A 284 3.61 -3.80 -2.41
CA PHE A 284 3.27 -3.60 -3.82
C PHE A 284 3.63 -2.20 -4.31
N GLY A 285 3.22 -1.17 -3.58
CA GLY A 285 3.44 0.21 -3.99
C GLY A 285 3.03 1.24 -2.95
N TYR A 286 3.45 2.48 -3.21
CA TYR A 286 3.06 3.68 -2.47
C TYR A 286 2.29 4.56 -3.43
N GLU A 287 1.00 4.74 -3.19
CA GLU A 287 0.11 5.41 -4.12
C GLU A 287 0.33 6.93 -4.11
N ASN A 288 0.30 7.51 -5.30
CA ASN A 288 0.16 8.95 -5.45
C ASN A 288 -1.27 9.37 -5.11
N THR A 289 -1.39 10.49 -4.45
CA THR A 289 -2.67 11.14 -4.17
C THR A 289 -2.80 12.39 -5.03
N PHE A 290 -4.01 12.66 -5.50
CA PHE A 290 -4.29 13.79 -6.37
C PHE A 290 -5.33 14.71 -5.75
N LEU A 291 -5.05 16.02 -5.76
CA LEU A 291 -5.97 17.06 -5.37
C LEU A 291 -6.10 18.05 -6.52
N ILE A 292 -7.28 18.10 -7.14
CA ILE A 292 -7.54 18.94 -8.29
C ILE A 292 -8.58 19.97 -7.92
N SER A 293 -8.29 21.22 -8.17
CA SER A 293 -9.21 22.33 -7.90
C SER A 293 -9.38 23.22 -9.13
N LYS A 294 -10.50 23.97 -9.18
CA LYS A 294 -10.59 25.13 -10.05
C LYS A 294 -9.46 26.11 -9.70
N SER A 295 -8.94 26.82 -10.70
CA SER A 295 -7.90 27.85 -10.50
C SER A 295 -8.38 29.01 -9.62
N THR A 296 -9.69 29.18 -9.45
CA THR A 296 -10.30 30.13 -8.50
C THR A 296 -10.25 29.72 -7.05
N VAL A 297 -9.80 28.49 -6.72
CA VAL A 297 -9.58 28.05 -5.35
C VAL A 297 -8.13 28.35 -4.98
N GLU A 298 -7.90 29.23 -4.04
CA GLU A 298 -6.59 29.63 -3.53
C GLU A 298 -6.35 29.02 -2.14
N GLY A 299 -5.06 28.92 -1.75
CA GLY A 299 -4.65 28.46 -0.42
C GLY A 299 -4.88 26.95 -0.16
N LEU A 300 -5.28 26.20 -1.19
CA LEU A 300 -5.43 24.76 -1.09
C LEU A 300 -4.07 24.09 -1.24
N VAL A 301 -3.63 23.36 -0.22
CA VAL A 301 -2.35 22.65 -0.20
C VAL A 301 -2.60 21.19 0.10
N MET A 302 -1.97 20.31 -0.68
CA MET A 302 -1.97 18.88 -0.45
C MET A 302 -0.79 18.48 0.42
N TYR A 303 -1.03 17.60 1.38
CA TYR A 303 -0.02 17.02 2.24
C TYR A 303 0.08 15.51 1.99
N PRO A 304 1.22 14.86 2.28
CA PRO A 304 1.38 13.41 2.18
C PRO A 304 0.35 12.62 3.00
N MET A 305 -0.13 13.25 4.07
CA MET A 305 -1.26 12.78 4.86
C MET A 305 -2.56 13.16 4.14
N ASP A 306 -3.23 12.21 3.55
CA ASP A 306 -4.24 12.35 2.52
C ASP A 306 -5.63 12.83 2.99
N TYR A 307 -5.76 13.34 4.18
CA TYR A 307 -7.02 13.89 4.73
C TYR A 307 -6.91 15.28 5.36
N TYR A 308 -5.74 15.94 5.28
CA TYR A 308 -5.50 17.22 5.95
C TYR A 308 -5.34 18.36 4.93
N TRP A 309 -6.37 18.63 4.12
CA TRP A 309 -6.33 19.61 3.04
C TRP A 309 -7.33 20.76 3.16
N VAL A 310 -8.31 20.71 4.07
CA VAL A 310 -9.21 21.81 4.35
C VAL A 310 -8.64 22.62 5.52
N THR A 311 -8.09 23.79 5.23
CA THR A 311 -7.43 24.69 6.20
C THR A 311 -8.06 26.08 6.21
N ALA A 312 -7.61 26.94 7.13
CA ALA A 312 -8.03 28.34 7.19
C ALA A 312 -7.61 29.14 5.95
N ASP A 313 -6.51 28.76 5.31
CA ASP A 313 -5.94 29.47 4.16
C ASP A 313 -6.74 29.28 2.87
N MET A 314 -7.58 28.23 2.82
CA MET A 314 -8.40 27.95 1.64
C MET A 314 -9.48 29.02 1.46
N LYS A 315 -9.53 29.62 0.27
CA LYS A 315 -10.52 30.65 -0.10
C LYS A 315 -10.86 30.61 -1.59
N MET A 316 -11.97 31.23 -1.95
CA MET A 316 -12.31 31.54 -3.34
C MET A 316 -11.63 32.84 -3.75
N ALA A 317 -11.02 32.88 -4.95
CA ALA A 317 -10.55 34.13 -5.54
C ALA A 317 -11.71 35.11 -5.74
N GLU A 318 -11.43 36.42 -5.58
CA GLU A 318 -12.44 37.48 -5.76
C GLU A 318 -12.81 37.69 -7.24
#